data_66a1e40df3eabb3ea4b790473a55ab2d
#
_entry.id   66a1e40df3eabb3ea4b790473a55ab2d
#
_cell.length_a   1.000
_cell.length_b   1.000
_cell.length_c   1.000
_cell.angle_alpha   90.00
_cell.angle_beta   90.00
_cell.angle_gamma   90.00
#
_symmetry.space_group_name_H-M   'P 1'
#
loop_
_entity.id
_entity.type
_entity.pdbx_description
1 polymer ?
#
loop_
_entity_poly.entity_id
_entity_poly.type
_entity_poly.pdbx_seq_one_letter_code
_entity_poly.pdbx_strand_id
1 'polypeptide(L)'
;MQVEHHDLHHEFPDMNDAIDALKARNAHFAMLYHSYNRLTGKVEDLEEHDMPVADFTIEDMKKQRVRLKDELYHLLLAFRAGQESVRAS
;
A
#
# COMPACT_ATOMS: atom_id res chain seq x y z
N MET A 1 -20.74 -6.79 10.07
CA MET A 1 -20.02 -5.52 10.05
C MET A 1 -18.98 -5.54 8.94
N GLN A 2 -19.02 -4.57 8.05
CA GLN A 2 -18.05 -4.51 6.96
C GLN A 2 -16.82 -3.74 7.39
N VAL A 3 -15.66 -4.37 7.23
CA VAL A 3 -14.38 -3.72 7.49
C VAL A 3 -14.00 -2.94 6.23
N GLU A 4 -13.57 -1.69 6.41
CA GLU A 4 -13.14 -0.86 5.32
C GLU A 4 -11.93 -1.46 4.62
N HIS A 5 -11.96 -1.49 3.29
CA HIS A 5 -10.89 -2.06 2.50
C HIS A 5 -9.81 -1.02 2.24
N HIS A 6 -8.57 -1.36 2.63
CA HIS A 6 -7.44 -0.43 2.57
C HIS A 6 -6.39 -0.82 1.53
N ASP A 7 -6.81 -1.23 0.33
CA ASP A 7 -5.83 -1.49 -0.71
C ASP A 7 -5.23 -0.17 -1.22
N LEU A 8 -4.12 -0.28 -1.94
CA LEU A 8 -3.36 0.90 -2.35
C LEU A 8 -4.15 1.76 -3.34
N HIS A 9 -4.93 1.15 -4.21
CA HIS A 9 -5.76 1.89 -5.17
C HIS A 9 -6.85 2.69 -4.46
N HIS A 10 -7.38 2.16 -3.36
CA HIS A 10 -8.38 2.85 -2.57
C HIS A 10 -7.76 4.01 -1.77
N GLU A 11 -6.54 3.80 -1.25
CA GLU A 11 -5.85 4.84 -0.47
C GLU A 11 -5.37 5.99 -1.34
N PHE A 12 -5.00 5.72 -2.60
CA PHE A 12 -4.49 6.73 -3.53
C PHE A 12 -5.24 6.66 -4.86
N PRO A 13 -6.54 7.02 -4.85
CA PRO A 13 -7.36 6.87 -6.07
C PRO A 13 -6.88 7.72 -7.24
N ASP A 14 -6.21 8.84 -6.96
CA ASP A 14 -5.68 9.72 -8.01
C ASP A 14 -4.40 9.19 -8.66
N MET A 15 -3.86 8.10 -8.11
CA MET A 15 -2.59 7.55 -8.54
C MET A 15 -2.70 6.15 -9.15
N ASN A 16 -3.91 5.73 -9.51
CA ASN A 16 -4.13 4.38 -10.04
C ASN A 16 -3.25 4.05 -11.23
N ASP A 17 -3.12 4.98 -12.17
CA ASP A 17 -2.28 4.76 -13.35
C ASP A 17 -0.81 4.60 -12.98
N ALA A 18 -0.34 5.42 -12.04
CA ALA A 18 1.05 5.34 -11.57
C ALA A 18 1.30 4.01 -10.84
N ILE A 19 0.36 3.58 -10.01
CA ILE A 19 0.47 2.29 -9.31
C ILE A 19 0.61 1.15 -10.31
N ASP A 20 -0.26 1.10 -11.31
CA ASP A 20 -0.26 0.04 -12.30
C ASP A 20 1.03 0.07 -13.13
N ALA A 21 1.49 1.25 -13.53
CA ALA A 21 2.71 1.39 -14.30
C ALA A 21 3.93 0.93 -13.50
N LEU A 22 4.05 1.34 -12.24
CA LEU A 22 5.18 0.94 -11.40
C LEU A 22 5.16 -0.55 -11.08
N LYS A 23 3.99 -1.13 -10.86
CA LYS A 23 3.88 -2.59 -10.65
C LYS A 23 4.46 -3.36 -11.83
N ALA A 24 4.23 -2.87 -13.03
CA ALA A 24 4.70 -3.54 -14.24
C ALA A 24 6.19 -3.34 -14.50
N ARG A 25 6.76 -2.21 -14.06
CA ARG A 25 8.11 -1.81 -14.42
C ARG A 25 9.15 -1.92 -13.33
N ASN A 26 8.73 -1.92 -12.06
CA ASN A 26 9.64 -1.87 -10.92
C ASN A 26 9.38 -3.06 -10.01
N ALA A 27 10.33 -4.02 -10.02
CA ALA A 27 10.19 -5.23 -9.20
C ALA A 27 10.16 -4.91 -7.70
N HIS A 28 10.91 -3.91 -7.27
CA HIS A 28 10.91 -3.50 -5.86
C HIS A 28 9.54 -2.95 -5.45
N PHE A 29 8.95 -2.10 -6.28
CA PHE A 29 7.61 -1.59 -6.04
C PHE A 29 6.59 -2.72 -5.99
N ALA A 30 6.66 -3.65 -6.95
CA ALA A 30 5.74 -4.79 -6.99
C ALA A 30 5.85 -5.63 -5.71
N MET A 31 7.06 -5.84 -5.20
CA MET A 31 7.27 -6.58 -3.97
C MET A 31 6.66 -5.87 -2.77
N LEU A 32 6.88 -4.56 -2.65
CA LEU A 32 6.29 -3.75 -1.58
C LEU A 32 4.77 -3.72 -1.69
N TYR A 33 4.25 -3.62 -2.89
CA TYR A 33 2.81 -3.62 -3.15
C TYR A 33 2.17 -4.92 -2.67
N HIS A 34 2.76 -6.06 -3.01
CA HIS A 34 2.23 -7.36 -2.58
C HIS A 34 2.34 -7.55 -1.07
N SER A 35 3.44 -7.07 -0.47
CA SER A 35 3.60 -7.13 0.98
C SER A 35 2.55 -6.28 1.68
N TYR A 36 2.28 -5.07 1.16
CA TYR A 36 1.26 -4.19 1.71
C TYR A 36 -0.13 -4.83 1.65
N ASN A 37 -0.47 -5.41 0.49
CA ASN A 37 -1.78 -6.05 0.33
C ASN A 37 -1.95 -7.25 1.25
N ARG A 38 -0.89 -8.06 1.39
CA ARG A 38 -0.94 -9.23 2.27
C ARG A 38 -1.13 -8.82 3.72
N LEU A 39 -0.39 -7.81 4.16
CA LEU A 39 -0.48 -7.33 5.52
C LEU A 39 -1.83 -6.69 5.80
N THR A 40 -2.33 -5.90 4.85
CA THR A 40 -3.64 -5.27 4.95
C THR A 40 -4.75 -6.32 5.09
N GLY A 41 -4.71 -7.36 4.24
CA GLY A 41 -5.68 -8.45 4.32
C GLY A 41 -5.63 -9.18 5.64
N LYS A 42 -4.42 -9.38 6.16
CA LYS A 42 -4.24 -10.06 7.44
C LYS A 42 -4.82 -9.26 8.61
N VAL A 43 -4.58 -7.94 8.61
CA VAL A 43 -5.14 -7.05 9.64
C VAL A 43 -6.66 -7.03 9.56
N GLU A 44 -7.21 -6.92 8.35
CA GLU A 44 -8.65 -6.92 8.14
C GLU A 44 -9.29 -8.23 8.62
N ASP A 45 -8.65 -9.37 8.32
CA ASP A 45 -9.14 -10.67 8.78
C ASP A 45 -9.18 -10.76 10.30
N LEU A 46 -8.12 -10.31 10.97
CA LEU A 46 -8.07 -10.35 12.43
C LEU A 46 -9.13 -9.46 13.05
N GLU A 47 -9.36 -8.29 12.49
CA GLU A 47 -10.39 -7.36 12.99
C GLU A 47 -11.80 -7.87 12.69
N GLU A 48 -12.02 -8.40 11.48
CA GLU A 48 -13.34 -8.85 11.04
C GLU A 48 -13.82 -10.08 11.80
N HIS A 49 -12.91 -11.01 12.07
CA HIS A 49 -13.26 -12.27 12.73
C HIS A 49 -13.09 -12.24 14.24
N ASP A 50 -12.71 -11.08 14.77
CA ASP A 50 -12.54 -10.88 16.21
C ASP A 50 -11.68 -11.98 16.83
N MET A 51 -10.57 -12.29 16.18
CA MET A 51 -9.67 -13.35 16.61
C MET A 51 -8.89 -12.93 17.86
N PRO A 52 -8.66 -13.89 18.80
CA PRO A 52 -7.92 -13.58 20.03
C PRO A 52 -6.43 -13.39 19.74
N VAL A 53 -6.05 -12.16 19.42
CA VAL A 53 -4.66 -11.80 19.14
C VAL A 53 -4.26 -10.73 20.14
N ALA A 54 -3.00 -10.77 20.58
CA ALA A 54 -2.49 -9.73 21.47
C ALA A 54 -2.55 -8.36 20.79
N ASP A 55 -3.00 -7.35 21.54
CA ASP A 55 -3.17 -6.00 21.01
C ASP A 55 -1.90 -5.46 20.35
N PHE A 56 -0.75 -5.72 20.97
CA PHE A 56 0.51 -5.22 20.45
C PHE A 56 0.84 -5.85 19.07
N THR A 57 0.38 -7.07 18.82
CA THR A 57 0.60 -7.72 17.52
C THR A 57 -0.16 -7.00 16.42
N ILE A 58 -1.43 -6.66 16.67
CA ILE A 58 -2.25 -5.92 15.71
C ILE A 58 -1.66 -4.53 15.47
N GLU A 59 -1.25 -3.87 16.55
CA GLU A 59 -0.65 -2.55 16.44
C GLU A 59 0.66 -2.56 15.66
N ASP A 60 1.48 -3.58 15.87
CA ASP A 60 2.73 -3.74 15.14
C ASP A 60 2.46 -3.93 13.66
N MET A 61 1.47 -4.75 13.31
CA MET A 61 1.07 -4.95 11.92
C MET A 61 0.59 -3.65 11.28
N LYS A 62 -0.18 -2.86 12.01
CA LYS A 62 -0.66 -1.57 11.51
C LYS A 62 0.48 -0.59 11.28
N LYS A 63 1.48 -0.59 12.15
CA LYS A 63 2.67 0.23 11.98
C LYS A 63 3.46 -0.19 10.74
N GLN A 64 3.62 -1.49 10.53
CA GLN A 64 4.28 -2.00 9.33
C GLN A 64 3.52 -1.61 8.07
N ARG A 65 2.19 -1.68 8.12
CA ARG A 65 1.35 -1.28 6.99
C ARG A 65 1.56 0.20 6.65
N VAL A 66 1.62 1.06 7.66
CA VAL A 66 1.85 2.49 7.44
C VAL A 66 3.22 2.74 6.83
N ARG A 67 4.25 2.03 7.30
CA ARG A 67 5.59 2.16 6.73
C ARG A 67 5.65 1.75 5.27
N LEU A 68 5.01 0.64 4.94
CA LEU A 68 4.94 0.18 3.55
C LEU A 68 4.18 1.18 2.69
N LYS A 69 3.09 1.72 3.20
CA LYS A 69 2.31 2.72 2.48
C LYS A 69 3.15 3.97 2.22
N ASP A 70 3.92 4.42 3.20
CA ASP A 70 4.80 5.57 3.04
C ASP A 70 5.86 5.33 1.98
N GLU A 71 6.51 4.16 1.99
CA GLU A 71 7.50 3.83 0.97
C GLU A 71 6.89 3.79 -0.43
N LEU A 72 5.72 3.16 -0.54
CA LEU A 72 5.01 3.10 -1.81
C LEU A 72 4.63 4.51 -2.30
N TYR A 73 4.17 5.35 -1.39
CA TYR A 73 3.82 6.73 -1.72
C TYR A 73 5.02 7.52 -2.22
N HIS A 74 6.17 7.39 -1.57
CA HIS A 74 7.38 8.07 -2.00
C HIS A 74 7.82 7.62 -3.40
N LEU A 75 7.70 6.32 -3.69
CA LEU A 75 8.02 5.80 -5.01
C LEU A 75 7.05 6.33 -6.07
N LEU A 76 5.77 6.44 -5.70
CA LEU A 76 4.75 7.00 -6.61
C LEU A 76 5.04 8.48 -6.90
N LEU A 77 5.40 9.25 -5.89
CA LEU A 77 5.74 10.66 -6.08
C LEU A 77 6.96 10.84 -6.97
N ALA A 78 7.98 10.02 -6.75
CA ALA A 78 9.18 10.06 -7.58
C ALA A 78 8.87 9.69 -9.03
N PHE A 79 8.03 8.70 -9.24
CA PHE A 79 7.61 8.28 -10.57
C PHE A 79 6.87 9.41 -11.30
N ARG A 80 5.92 10.05 -10.60
CA ARG A 80 5.16 11.16 -11.18
C ARG A 80 6.05 12.35 -11.50
N ALA A 81 6.97 12.67 -10.59
CA ALA A 81 7.91 13.76 -10.82
C ALA A 81 8.78 13.48 -12.05
N GLY A 82 9.20 12.24 -12.24
CA GLY A 82 9.94 11.84 -13.42
C GLY A 82 9.14 12.00 -14.70
N GLN A 83 7.86 11.62 -14.67
CA GLN A 83 6.99 11.80 -15.82
C GLN A 83 6.77 13.26 -16.17
N GLU A 84 6.55 14.09 -15.16
CA GLU A 84 6.37 15.52 -15.35
C GLU A 84 7.62 16.16 -15.93
N SER A 85 8.78 15.75 -15.42
CA SER A 85 10.08 16.24 -15.90
C SER A 85 10.28 15.89 -17.38
N VAL A 86 9.93 14.67 -17.77
CA VAL A 86 10.03 14.24 -19.18
C VAL A 86 9.07 15.04 -20.05
N ARG A 87 7.86 15.32 -19.56
CA ARG A 87 6.89 16.13 -20.32
C ARG A 87 7.33 17.58 -20.47
N ALA A 88 8.00 18.10 -19.46
CA ALA A 88 8.46 19.49 -19.47
C ALA A 88 9.63 19.71 -20.42
N SER A 89 10.34 18.66 -20.77
CA SER A 89 11.44 18.74 -21.70
C SER A 89 10.97 18.46 -23.11
#